data_8af61065bdef8cc934d345bcdc37bd0e
#
_entry.id   8af61065bdef8cc934d345bcdc37bd0e
#
_cell.length_a   1.000
_cell.length_b   1.000
_cell.length_c   1.000
_cell.angle_alpha   90.00
_cell.angle_beta   90.00
_cell.angle_gamma   90.00
#
_symmetry.space_group_name_H-M   'P 1'
#
loop_
_entity.id
_entity.type
_entity.pdbx_description
1 polymer ?
#
loop_
_entity_poly.entity_id
_entity_poly.type
_entity_poly.pdbx_seq_one_letter_code
_entity_poly.pdbx_strand_id
1 'polypeptide(L)'
;MPLMLTGGFHAAEAPALQRAIIQALGTDRARGVPVQAELEIVRGRGENLAVVWRNAIVGFVPADEVDALAGQLPPAGAREVTVVDGSVFPVVHEPPRAGDDKHGVLWRIWVGRVPDEIPPVPDGLDHLDVPEPKILGIPVNRLRDAP
;
A
#
# COMPACT_ATOMS: atom_id res chain seq x y z
N MET A 1 -6.95 -13.45 -14.67
CA MET A 1 -7.96 -12.63 -15.36
C MET A 1 -7.84 -11.18 -14.93
N PRO A 2 -7.67 -10.25 -15.86
CA PRO A 2 -7.52 -8.85 -15.46
C PRO A 2 -8.84 -8.26 -14.97
N LEU A 3 -8.74 -7.37 -14.00
CA LEU A 3 -9.90 -6.63 -13.49
C LEU A 3 -10.26 -5.48 -14.42
N MET A 4 -11.55 -5.25 -14.55
CA MET A 4 -12.07 -4.07 -15.25
C MET A 4 -12.27 -2.96 -14.22
N LEU A 5 -11.42 -1.94 -14.27
CA LEU A 5 -11.54 -0.77 -13.41
C LEU A 5 -11.98 0.43 -14.24
N THR A 6 -12.96 1.16 -13.73
CA THR A 6 -13.43 2.40 -14.38
C THR A 6 -12.39 3.50 -14.22
N GLY A 7 -11.53 3.39 -13.25
CA GLY A 7 -10.39 4.26 -12.99
C GLY A 7 -9.54 3.58 -11.94
N GLY A 8 -8.38 4.14 -11.62
CA GLY A 8 -7.54 3.60 -10.57
C GLY A 8 -7.86 4.22 -9.22
N PHE A 9 -7.19 3.72 -8.19
CA PHE A 9 -7.29 4.27 -6.85
C PHE A 9 -6.00 4.01 -6.07
N HIS A 10 -5.79 4.79 -5.01
CA HIS A 10 -4.70 4.50 -4.07
C HIS A 10 -5.08 3.31 -3.19
N ALA A 11 -4.16 2.39 -2.99
CA ALA A 11 -4.36 1.35 -1.97
C ALA A 11 -4.29 1.98 -0.58
N ALA A 12 -5.12 1.48 0.32
CA ALA A 12 -5.14 1.94 1.71
C ALA A 12 -4.03 1.29 2.52
N GLU A 13 -3.65 1.93 3.62
CA GLU A 13 -2.77 1.40 4.66
C GLU A 13 -1.29 1.31 4.28
N ALA A 14 -0.88 1.95 3.18
CA ALA A 14 0.53 1.96 2.79
C ALA A 14 1.46 2.45 3.90
N PRO A 15 1.13 3.52 4.66
CA PRO A 15 2.03 3.96 5.75
C PRO A 15 2.30 2.88 6.79
N ALA A 16 1.33 2.03 7.11
CA ALA A 16 1.50 0.94 8.08
C ALA A 16 2.23 -0.27 7.50
N LEU A 17 2.39 -0.33 6.17
CA LEU A 17 2.93 -1.49 5.46
C LEU A 17 4.27 -1.18 4.78
N GLN A 18 4.95 -0.12 5.17
CA GLN A 18 6.19 0.30 4.52
C GLN A 18 7.27 -0.78 4.54
N ARG A 19 7.37 -1.53 5.63
CA ARG A 19 8.36 -2.62 5.73
C ARG A 19 8.17 -3.66 4.64
N ALA A 20 6.92 -4.09 4.43
CA ALA A 20 6.60 -5.06 3.39
C ALA A 20 6.84 -4.50 1.99
N ILE A 21 6.44 -3.25 1.76
CA ILE A 21 6.63 -2.58 0.47
C ILE A 21 8.12 -2.44 0.15
N ILE A 22 8.91 -1.99 1.11
CA ILE A 22 10.35 -1.79 0.93
C ILE A 22 11.05 -3.12 0.66
N GLN A 23 10.66 -4.17 1.38
CA GLN A 23 11.21 -5.50 1.15
C GLN A 23 10.88 -6.01 -0.25
N ALA A 24 9.65 -5.81 -0.71
CA ALA A 24 9.24 -6.20 -2.05
C ALA A 24 9.95 -5.37 -3.14
N LEU A 25 10.24 -4.09 -2.88
CA LEU A 25 10.99 -3.25 -3.81
C LEU A 25 12.42 -3.77 -4.02
N GLY A 26 13.05 -4.26 -2.97
CA GLY A 26 14.44 -4.73 -3.05
C GLY A 26 15.36 -3.64 -3.61
N THR A 27 16.12 -3.95 -4.65
CA THR A 27 17.06 -3.01 -5.25
C THR A 27 16.38 -1.84 -5.96
N ASP A 28 15.12 -1.97 -6.36
CA ASP A 28 14.37 -0.89 -7.02
C ASP A 28 14.21 0.32 -6.10
N ARG A 29 14.22 0.12 -4.79
CA ARG A 29 14.10 1.20 -3.81
C ARG A 29 15.16 2.28 -3.99
N ALA A 30 16.38 1.88 -4.29
CA ALA A 30 17.52 2.79 -4.39
C ALA A 30 17.38 3.78 -5.56
N ARG A 31 16.58 3.44 -6.56
CA ARG A 31 16.36 4.29 -7.72
C ARG A 31 15.44 5.48 -7.41
N GLY A 32 14.59 5.37 -6.39
CA GLY A 32 13.73 6.47 -5.96
C GLY A 32 12.71 6.93 -6.99
N VAL A 33 12.33 6.06 -7.92
CA VAL A 33 11.39 6.38 -9.00
C VAL A 33 10.22 5.40 -8.98
N PRO A 34 9.07 5.75 -9.60
CA PRO A 34 7.95 4.82 -9.68
C PRO A 34 8.33 3.52 -10.38
N VAL A 35 7.81 2.41 -9.84
CA VAL A 35 8.03 1.07 -10.37
C VAL A 35 6.69 0.54 -10.88
N GLN A 36 6.66 0.15 -12.15
CA GLN A 36 5.47 -0.50 -12.69
C GLN A 36 5.28 -1.84 -12.00
N ALA A 37 4.06 -2.11 -11.55
CA ALA A 37 3.77 -3.30 -10.76
C ALA A 37 2.60 -4.07 -11.36
N GLU A 38 2.72 -5.39 -11.34
CA GLU A 38 1.60 -6.29 -11.57
C GLU A 38 1.10 -6.73 -10.20
N LEU A 39 -0.09 -6.23 -9.83
CA LEU A 39 -0.65 -6.43 -8.50
C LEU A 39 -1.66 -7.57 -8.52
N GLU A 40 -1.78 -8.26 -7.39
CA GLU A 40 -2.80 -9.28 -7.20
C GLU A 40 -3.82 -8.76 -6.18
N ILE A 41 -5.10 -9.01 -6.45
CA ILE A 41 -6.17 -8.69 -5.50
C ILE A 41 -6.67 -10.00 -4.92
N VAL A 42 -6.57 -10.15 -3.61
CA VAL A 42 -6.96 -11.38 -2.92
C VAL A 42 -7.95 -11.08 -1.80
N ARG A 43 -8.83 -12.03 -1.53
CA ARG A 43 -9.76 -11.90 -0.41
C ARG A 43 -9.02 -12.09 0.90
N GLY A 44 -9.18 -11.13 1.80
CA GLY A 44 -8.66 -11.18 3.15
C GLY A 44 -9.72 -11.65 4.13
N ARG A 45 -9.53 -11.29 5.40
CA ARG A 45 -10.50 -11.60 6.44
C ARG A 45 -11.76 -10.75 6.28
N GLY A 46 -12.91 -11.36 6.48
CA GLY A 46 -14.20 -10.67 6.36
C GLY A 46 -14.41 -10.21 4.93
N GLU A 47 -14.78 -8.97 4.74
CA GLU A 47 -15.02 -8.37 3.42
C GLU A 47 -13.81 -7.63 2.87
N ASN A 48 -12.67 -7.68 3.56
CA ASN A 48 -11.47 -6.99 3.13
C ASN A 48 -10.87 -7.63 1.89
N LEU A 49 -10.35 -6.77 1.01
CA LEU A 49 -9.57 -7.20 -0.15
C LEU A 49 -8.15 -6.66 0.00
N ALA A 50 -7.18 -7.57 -0.08
CA ALA A 50 -5.77 -7.22 0.04
C ALA A 50 -5.14 -7.01 -1.33
N VAL A 51 -4.20 -6.08 -1.41
CA VAL A 51 -3.36 -5.87 -2.58
C VAL A 51 -2.01 -6.52 -2.32
N VAL A 52 -1.63 -7.44 -3.19
CA VAL A 52 -0.41 -8.22 -3.03
C VAL A 52 0.55 -7.93 -4.19
N TRP A 53 1.82 -7.75 -3.87
CA TRP A 53 2.87 -7.54 -4.86
C TRP A 53 4.12 -8.31 -4.43
N ARG A 54 4.65 -9.11 -5.35
CA ARG A 54 5.85 -9.93 -5.08
C ARG A 54 5.74 -10.71 -3.77
N ASN A 55 4.58 -11.37 -3.59
CA ASN A 55 4.26 -12.21 -2.42
C ASN A 55 4.16 -11.46 -1.09
N ALA A 56 3.99 -10.14 -1.12
CA ALA A 56 3.83 -9.33 0.09
C ALA A 56 2.51 -8.56 0.03
N ILE A 57 1.82 -8.45 1.16
CA ILE A 57 0.68 -7.55 1.27
C ILE A 57 1.21 -6.13 1.34
N VAL A 58 0.87 -5.32 0.33
CA VAL A 58 1.38 -3.96 0.21
C VAL A 58 0.30 -2.90 0.42
N GLY A 59 -0.94 -3.31 0.55
CA GLY A 59 -2.06 -2.41 0.79
C GLY A 59 -3.37 -3.16 0.86
N PHE A 60 -4.44 -2.40 0.99
CA PHE A 60 -5.81 -2.91 0.99
C PHE A 60 -6.66 -2.07 0.04
N VAL A 61 -7.69 -2.69 -0.50
CA VAL A 61 -8.66 -1.97 -1.33
C VAL A 61 -9.50 -1.07 -0.41
N PRO A 62 -9.66 0.23 -0.74
CA PRO A 62 -10.49 1.10 0.08
C PRO A 62 -11.94 0.61 0.16
N ALA A 63 -12.60 0.87 1.28
CA ALA A 63 -13.94 0.36 1.55
C ALA A 63 -14.95 0.72 0.45
N ASP A 64 -14.84 1.92 -0.12
CA ASP A 64 -15.75 2.39 -1.17
C ASP A 64 -15.52 1.70 -2.53
N GLU A 65 -14.40 1.01 -2.71
CA GLU A 65 -14.08 0.26 -3.93
C GLU A 65 -14.33 -1.25 -3.79
N VAL A 66 -14.50 -1.74 -2.56
CA VAL A 66 -14.59 -3.18 -2.28
C VAL A 66 -15.76 -3.83 -3.00
N ASP A 67 -16.96 -3.23 -2.94
CA ASP A 67 -18.16 -3.86 -3.52
C ASP A 67 -18.04 -4.06 -5.02
N ALA A 68 -17.54 -3.06 -5.74
CA ALA A 68 -17.37 -3.14 -7.18
C ALA A 68 -16.34 -4.21 -7.57
N LEU A 69 -15.24 -4.32 -6.81
CA LEU A 69 -14.21 -5.30 -7.12
C LEU A 69 -14.59 -6.71 -6.68
N ALA A 70 -15.25 -6.85 -5.53
CA ALA A 70 -15.65 -8.16 -5.01
C ALA A 70 -16.53 -8.93 -5.99
N GLY A 71 -17.40 -8.21 -6.73
CA GLY A 71 -18.26 -8.82 -7.75
C GLY A 71 -17.51 -9.36 -8.95
N GLN A 72 -16.26 -8.93 -9.17
CA GLN A 72 -15.41 -9.38 -10.28
C GLN A 72 -14.44 -10.47 -9.88
N LEU A 73 -14.29 -10.73 -8.56
CA LEU A 73 -13.32 -11.71 -8.08
C LEU A 73 -13.89 -13.12 -8.14
N PRO A 74 -13.04 -14.15 -8.36
CA PRO A 74 -13.47 -15.53 -8.22
C PRO A 74 -13.96 -15.81 -6.80
N PRO A 75 -14.81 -16.84 -6.61
CA PRO A 75 -15.28 -17.19 -5.28
C PRO A 75 -14.12 -17.58 -4.36
N ALA A 76 -14.34 -17.46 -3.04
CA ALA A 76 -13.35 -17.82 -2.04
C ALA A 76 -12.91 -19.29 -2.25
N GLY A 77 -11.60 -19.51 -2.21
CA GLY A 77 -11.02 -20.84 -2.42
C GLY A 77 -10.73 -21.19 -3.87
N ALA A 78 -11.15 -20.34 -4.83
CA ALA A 78 -10.80 -20.56 -6.24
C ALA A 78 -9.29 -20.40 -6.44
N ARG A 79 -8.73 -21.17 -7.38
CA ARG A 79 -7.30 -21.12 -7.67
C ARG A 79 -6.91 -19.99 -8.63
N GLU A 80 -7.89 -19.31 -9.20
CA GLU A 80 -7.64 -18.22 -10.13
C GLU A 80 -7.07 -17.02 -9.40
N VAL A 81 -6.02 -16.43 -9.98
CA VAL A 81 -5.39 -15.21 -9.47
C VAL A 81 -5.95 -14.03 -10.25
N THR A 82 -6.37 -13.01 -9.52
CA THR A 82 -6.85 -11.76 -10.13
C THR A 82 -5.72 -10.75 -10.13
N VAL A 83 -5.33 -10.30 -11.32
CA VAL A 83 -4.23 -9.35 -11.47
C VAL A 83 -4.72 -8.02 -12.01
N VAL A 84 -4.02 -6.95 -11.65
CA VAL A 84 -4.30 -5.61 -12.13
C VAL A 84 -2.98 -4.85 -12.22
N ASP A 85 -2.82 -4.04 -13.27
CA ASP A 85 -1.66 -3.19 -13.39
C ASP A 85 -1.72 -2.05 -12.36
N GLY A 86 -0.57 -1.61 -11.93
CA GLY A 86 -0.45 -0.50 -11.00
C GLY A 86 0.96 0.03 -10.92
N SER A 87 1.21 0.82 -9.89
CA SER A 87 2.52 1.43 -9.67
C SER A 87 2.83 1.49 -8.19
N VAL A 88 4.09 1.22 -7.86
CA VAL A 88 4.65 1.48 -6.53
C VAL A 88 5.52 2.73 -6.67
N PHE A 89 5.18 3.80 -5.96
CA PHE A 89 5.80 5.10 -6.19
C PHE A 89 6.15 5.80 -4.88
N PRO A 90 7.23 6.59 -4.87
CA PRO A 90 7.61 7.33 -3.66
C PRO A 90 6.91 8.68 -3.59
N VAL A 91 6.55 9.06 -2.35
CA VAL A 91 6.04 10.40 -2.03
C VAL A 91 6.97 11.00 -0.98
N VAL A 92 7.32 12.27 -1.14
CA VAL A 92 8.21 12.97 -0.21
C VAL A 92 7.41 13.98 0.60
N HIS A 93 7.57 13.91 1.92
CA HIS A 93 6.95 14.86 2.85
C HIS A 93 8.01 15.72 3.53
N GLU A 94 7.73 16.99 3.63
CA GLU A 94 8.58 17.93 4.38
C GLU A 94 7.67 18.76 5.33
N PRO A 95 7.83 18.60 6.65
CA PRO A 95 8.74 17.66 7.35
C PRO A 95 8.27 16.22 7.24
N PRO A 96 9.15 15.24 7.54
CA PRO A 96 8.77 13.84 7.54
C PRO A 96 7.59 13.53 8.46
N ARG A 97 6.72 12.62 8.02
CA ARG A 97 5.51 12.20 8.75
C ARG A 97 5.67 10.77 9.26
N ALA A 98 4.74 10.36 10.13
CA ALA A 98 4.70 8.97 10.59
C ALA A 98 4.59 8.01 9.40
N GLY A 99 5.39 6.96 9.40
CA GLY A 99 5.48 5.99 8.31
C GLY A 99 6.56 6.31 7.29
N ASP A 100 7.01 7.56 7.19
CA ASP A 100 8.09 7.95 6.29
C ASP A 100 9.44 7.42 6.77
N ASP A 101 10.40 7.32 5.83
CA ASP A 101 11.77 7.08 6.22
C ASP A 101 12.40 8.38 6.78
N LYS A 102 13.69 8.33 7.13
CA LYS A 102 14.38 9.48 7.72
C LYS A 102 14.46 10.69 6.78
N HIS A 103 14.25 10.50 5.49
CA HIS A 103 14.26 11.56 4.48
C HIS A 103 12.86 12.04 4.11
N GLY A 104 11.83 11.54 4.77
CA GLY A 104 10.44 11.89 4.48
C GLY A 104 9.85 11.12 3.31
N VAL A 105 10.48 10.02 2.88
CA VAL A 105 9.98 9.22 1.75
C VAL A 105 9.02 8.15 2.24
N LEU A 106 7.84 8.10 1.62
CA LEU A 106 6.84 7.07 1.84
C LEU A 106 6.49 6.45 0.50
N TRP A 107 6.50 5.12 0.42
CA TRP A 107 6.10 4.41 -0.77
C TRP A 107 4.61 4.11 -0.74
N ARG A 108 3.92 4.44 -1.83
CA ARG A 108 2.48 4.18 -1.96
C ARG A 108 2.21 3.30 -3.15
N ILE A 109 0.97 2.78 -3.21
CA ILE A 109 0.54 1.86 -4.25
C ILE A 109 -0.63 2.48 -5.00
N TRP A 110 -0.51 2.59 -6.31
CA TRP A 110 -1.62 2.92 -7.19
C TRP A 110 -2.13 1.63 -7.82
N VAL A 111 -3.42 1.39 -7.73
CA VAL A 111 -4.08 0.20 -8.28
C VAL A 111 -4.84 0.63 -9.52
N GLY A 112 -4.53 0.03 -10.65
CA GLY A 112 -5.13 0.36 -11.93
C GLY A 112 -4.15 1.04 -12.88
N ARG A 113 -4.65 1.42 -14.06
CA ARG A 113 -3.83 2.13 -15.04
C ARG A 113 -3.36 3.45 -14.46
N VAL A 114 -2.06 3.69 -14.56
CA VAL A 114 -1.45 4.91 -14.01
C VAL A 114 -1.86 6.10 -14.86
N PRO A 115 -2.51 7.14 -14.27
CA PRO A 115 -2.84 8.35 -15.00
C PRO A 115 -1.59 9.22 -15.24
N ASP A 116 -1.70 10.21 -16.11
CA ASP A 116 -0.59 11.15 -16.35
C ASP A 116 -0.18 11.86 -15.07
N GLU A 117 -1.15 12.16 -14.20
CA GLU A 117 -0.91 12.73 -12.89
C GLU A 117 -1.71 11.95 -11.85
N ILE A 118 -1.00 11.34 -10.89
CA ILE A 118 -1.65 10.60 -9.82
C ILE A 118 -2.30 11.60 -8.86
N PRO A 119 -3.62 11.47 -8.59
CA PRO A 119 -4.29 12.42 -7.70
C PRO A 119 -3.78 12.29 -6.27
N PRO A 120 -3.98 13.33 -5.43
CA PRO A 120 -3.59 13.25 -4.03
C PRO A 120 -4.36 12.15 -3.30
N VAL A 121 -3.74 11.65 -2.23
CA VAL A 121 -4.34 10.60 -1.40
C VAL A 121 -5.56 11.18 -0.67
N PRO A 122 -6.73 10.51 -0.75
CA PRO A 122 -7.91 11.01 -0.02
C PRO A 122 -7.71 11.01 1.49
N ASP A 123 -8.30 12.00 2.15
CA ASP A 123 -8.29 12.05 3.61
C ASP A 123 -9.01 10.83 4.18
N GLY A 124 -8.47 10.27 5.26
CA GLY A 124 -9.08 9.13 5.94
C GLY A 124 -8.89 7.79 5.25
N LEU A 125 -8.03 7.73 4.23
CA LEU A 125 -7.78 6.48 3.52
C LEU A 125 -7.10 5.43 4.41
N ASP A 126 -6.16 5.86 5.25
CA ASP A 126 -5.35 4.97 6.08
C ASP A 126 -5.88 4.98 7.52
N HIS A 127 -6.15 3.81 8.08
CA HIS A 127 -6.75 3.65 9.40
C HIS A 127 -5.86 2.92 10.41
N LEU A 128 -4.91 2.12 9.92
CA LEU A 128 -4.03 1.36 10.79
C LEU A 128 -2.93 2.26 11.36
N ASP A 129 -2.57 2.03 12.61
CA ASP A 129 -1.44 2.72 13.21
C ASP A 129 -0.14 2.30 12.56
N VAL A 130 0.75 3.27 12.35
CA VAL A 130 2.09 3.00 11.84
C VAL A 130 2.91 2.36 12.95
N PRO A 131 3.60 1.22 12.69
CA PRO A 131 4.47 0.64 13.68
C PRO A 131 5.56 1.63 14.13
N GLU A 132 5.74 1.75 15.43
CA GLU A 132 6.77 2.63 15.99
C GLU A 132 8.14 1.97 15.93
N PRO A 133 9.19 2.68 15.51
CA PRO A 133 10.55 2.17 15.65
C PRO A 133 10.90 2.01 17.13
N LYS A 134 11.67 0.98 17.46
CA LYS A 134 12.07 0.67 18.83
C LYS A 134 13.56 0.69 18.98
N ILE A 135 14.02 1.18 20.14
CA ILE A 135 15.42 1.11 20.56
C ILE A 135 15.45 0.28 21.83
N LEU A 136 16.19 -0.83 21.82
CA LEU A 136 16.30 -1.74 22.97
C LEU A 136 14.92 -2.19 23.48
N GLY A 137 13.95 -2.36 22.57
CA GLY A 137 12.59 -2.78 22.93
C GLY A 137 11.69 -1.68 23.45
N ILE A 138 12.17 -0.44 23.49
CA ILE A 138 11.42 0.73 23.97
C ILE A 138 10.99 1.56 22.77
N PRO A 139 9.70 1.93 22.64
CA PRO A 139 9.29 2.84 21.56
C PRO A 139 10.00 4.18 21.64
N VAL A 140 10.39 4.72 20.49
CA VAL A 140 11.15 5.99 20.43
C VAL A 140 10.37 7.14 21.07
N ASN A 141 9.08 7.21 20.88
CA ASN A 141 8.25 8.28 21.45
C ASN A 141 8.29 8.29 22.97
N ARG A 142 8.43 7.13 23.64
CA ARG A 142 8.58 7.06 25.10
C ARG A 142 9.92 7.61 25.55
N LEU A 143 10.97 7.42 24.74
CA LEU A 143 12.26 7.99 25.06
C LEU A 143 12.24 9.53 25.01
N ARG A 144 11.45 10.10 24.14
CA ARG A 144 11.29 11.55 24.05
C ARG A 144 10.52 12.13 25.23
N ASP A 145 9.58 11.37 25.77
CA ASP A 145 8.75 11.77 26.90
C ASP A 145 9.39 11.47 28.25
N ALA A 146 10.51 10.77 28.29
CA ALA A 146 11.21 10.45 29.52
C ALA A 146 11.85 11.75 30.08
N PRO A 147 11.67 12.01 31.38
CA PRO A 147 12.27 13.16 32.03
C PRO A 147 13.82 13.08 32.10
#